data_d850b78f901e1f91c04bc717e2b4ce0c
#
_entry.id   d850b78f901e1f91c04bc717e2b4ce0c
#
_cell.length_a   1.000
_cell.length_b   1.000
_cell.length_c   1.000
_cell.angle_alpha   90.00
_cell.angle_beta   90.00
_cell.angle_gamma   90.00
#
_symmetry.space_group_name_H-M   'P 1'
#
loop_
_entity.id
_entity.type
_entity.pdbx_description
1 polymer ?
#
loop_
_entity_poly.entity_id
_entity_poly.type
_entity_poly.pdbx_seq_one_letter_code
_entity_poly.pdbx_strand_id
1 'polypeptide(L)'
;MTGYFFWREKIHQDFGHAYKVELVFEEHNLQKIQIFKNKTWGYFFVLDGIVQFTERDEYIYHEVITYLPASLLKKAPENVLIIGGGDGGVLRELQKISEVKRILQFEIDRTVFDLCRKYFFKLMGDYSDPRVELNFIDGLQGLKESDSESFDLIIVDCTDPVGPAKSLYSLEFYQEIHRVLKPEGVFIQQASLPAYFPYVLNLALQASSVFPWFDIARSYVPCYGEELAFILGSKEKKDPANPSQAYFGKYYHPGLNKALFTHPQTWLNLIERRRPEQN
;
A
#
# COMPACT_ATOMS: atom_id res chain seq x y z
N MET A 1 6.84 -15.96 -31.18
CA MET A 1 6.46 -14.71 -31.89
C MET A 1 6.27 -13.63 -30.83
N THR A 2 7.25 -12.76 -30.68
CA THR A 2 7.20 -11.62 -29.78
C THR A 2 6.63 -10.43 -30.57
N GLY A 3 5.33 -10.19 -30.44
CA GLY A 3 4.66 -9.08 -31.09
C GLY A 3 3.74 -8.33 -30.14
N TYR A 4 3.49 -7.06 -30.42
CA TYR A 4 2.50 -6.29 -29.68
C TYR A 4 1.09 -6.79 -29.98
N PHE A 5 0.28 -6.94 -28.91
CA PHE A 5 -1.14 -7.26 -28.97
C PHE A 5 -1.94 -6.38 -28.01
N PHE A 6 -3.25 -6.32 -28.16
CA PHE A 6 -4.12 -5.67 -27.20
C PHE A 6 -4.45 -6.64 -26.06
N TRP A 7 -3.97 -6.31 -24.88
CA TRP A 7 -4.32 -7.00 -23.64
C TRP A 7 -5.37 -6.18 -22.89
N ARG A 8 -6.36 -6.86 -22.32
CA ARG A 8 -7.44 -6.26 -21.55
C ARG A 8 -7.31 -6.62 -20.10
N GLU A 9 -7.28 -5.60 -19.25
CA GLU A 9 -7.29 -5.73 -17.81
C GLU A 9 -8.66 -6.23 -17.32
N LYS A 10 -8.66 -7.13 -16.32
CA LYS A 10 -9.87 -7.76 -15.80
C LYS A 10 -10.42 -7.01 -14.58
N ILE A 11 -10.77 -5.73 -14.73
CA ILE A 11 -11.32 -4.96 -13.62
C ILE A 11 -12.75 -5.39 -13.30
N HIS A 12 -13.61 -5.52 -14.32
CA HIS A 12 -15.00 -5.93 -14.20
C HIS A 12 -15.44 -6.68 -15.46
N GLN A 13 -16.57 -7.45 -15.38
CA GLN A 13 -17.08 -8.16 -16.55
C GLN A 13 -17.40 -7.26 -17.74
N ASP A 14 -17.89 -6.04 -17.48
CA ASP A 14 -18.34 -5.09 -18.49
C ASP A 14 -17.37 -3.90 -18.70
N PHE A 15 -16.32 -3.82 -17.89
CA PHE A 15 -15.39 -2.69 -17.89
C PHE A 15 -13.94 -3.16 -17.63
N GLY A 16 -12.99 -2.49 -18.29
CA GLY A 16 -11.56 -2.71 -18.07
C GLY A 16 -10.73 -1.88 -19.03
N HIS A 17 -9.50 -1.61 -18.66
CA HIS A 17 -8.55 -0.93 -19.52
C HIS A 17 -8.02 -1.88 -20.60
N ALA A 18 -7.62 -1.33 -21.75
CA ALA A 18 -6.98 -2.08 -22.81
C ALA A 18 -5.64 -1.41 -23.18
N TYR A 19 -4.59 -2.21 -23.15
CA TYR A 19 -3.23 -1.75 -23.44
C TYR A 19 -2.65 -2.50 -24.63
N LYS A 20 -1.97 -1.79 -25.52
CA LYS A 20 -1.14 -2.42 -26.56
C LYS A 20 0.21 -2.75 -25.93
N VAL A 21 0.47 -4.03 -25.70
CA VAL A 21 1.62 -4.53 -24.93
C VAL A 21 2.34 -5.67 -25.64
N GLU A 22 3.57 -5.94 -25.23
CA GLU A 22 4.32 -7.16 -25.48
C GLU A 22 4.39 -7.97 -24.18
N LEU A 23 4.12 -9.29 -24.23
CA LEU A 23 4.31 -10.18 -23.11
C LEU A 23 5.81 -10.48 -22.94
N VAL A 24 6.34 -10.17 -21.76
CA VAL A 24 7.75 -10.42 -21.40
C VAL A 24 7.90 -11.71 -20.61
N PHE A 25 6.94 -11.97 -19.69
CA PHE A 25 6.96 -13.12 -18.79
C PHE A 25 5.55 -13.48 -18.34
N GLU A 26 5.29 -14.78 -18.15
CA GLU A 26 4.07 -15.30 -17.55
C GLU A 26 4.39 -16.54 -16.72
N GLU A 27 3.86 -16.59 -15.50
CA GLU A 27 3.96 -17.76 -14.61
C GLU A 27 2.65 -17.91 -13.81
N HIS A 28 2.36 -19.15 -13.43
CA HIS A 28 1.21 -19.51 -12.62
C HIS A 28 1.69 -20.23 -11.35
N ASN A 29 1.54 -19.56 -10.22
CA ASN A 29 1.90 -20.09 -8.90
C ASN A 29 0.73 -19.89 -7.93
N LEU A 30 0.92 -19.21 -6.80
CA LEU A 30 -0.16 -18.78 -5.92
C LEU A 30 -1.15 -17.86 -6.66
N GLN A 31 -0.64 -17.07 -7.60
CA GLN A 31 -1.38 -16.16 -8.46
C GLN A 31 -0.84 -16.29 -9.89
N LYS A 32 -1.63 -15.85 -10.87
CA LYS A 32 -1.14 -15.70 -12.24
C LYS A 32 -0.33 -14.40 -12.34
N ILE A 33 0.98 -14.52 -12.52
CA ILE A 33 1.89 -13.38 -12.67
C ILE A 33 2.18 -13.14 -14.15
N GLN A 34 1.97 -11.92 -14.62
CA GLN A 34 2.32 -11.50 -15.97
C GLN A 34 3.16 -10.24 -15.94
N ILE A 35 4.19 -10.18 -16.77
CA ILE A 35 4.99 -8.98 -17.00
C ILE A 35 4.82 -8.59 -18.46
N PHE A 36 4.25 -7.41 -18.68
CA PHE A 36 4.15 -6.82 -20.00
C PHE A 36 5.06 -5.61 -20.13
N LYS A 37 5.26 -5.12 -21.35
CA LYS A 37 5.89 -3.84 -21.58
C LYS A 37 5.28 -3.11 -22.77
N ASN A 38 5.37 -1.78 -22.76
CA ASN A 38 5.20 -0.92 -23.92
C ASN A 38 6.03 0.36 -23.79
N LYS A 39 6.02 1.18 -24.85
CA LYS A 39 6.83 2.42 -24.90
C LYS A 39 6.33 3.51 -23.93
N THR A 40 5.04 3.53 -23.65
CA THR A 40 4.41 4.61 -22.86
C THR A 40 4.56 4.39 -21.36
N TRP A 41 4.35 3.16 -20.90
CA TRP A 41 4.28 2.81 -19.47
C TRP A 41 5.52 2.10 -18.95
N GLY A 42 6.45 1.67 -19.83
CA GLY A 42 7.55 0.79 -19.47
C GLY A 42 7.08 -0.63 -19.19
N TYR A 43 7.60 -1.25 -18.16
CA TYR A 43 7.13 -2.54 -17.70
C TYR A 43 5.87 -2.41 -16.84
N PHE A 44 4.99 -3.40 -16.96
CA PHE A 44 3.80 -3.61 -16.13
C PHE A 44 4.00 -4.85 -15.29
N PHE A 45 3.67 -4.78 -14.02
CA PHE A 45 3.50 -5.94 -13.16
C PHE A 45 2.03 -6.21 -12.97
N VAL A 46 1.60 -7.43 -13.28
CA VAL A 46 0.18 -7.82 -13.35
C VAL A 46 -0.03 -9.09 -12.55
N LEU A 47 -0.97 -9.08 -11.63
CA LEU A 47 -1.42 -10.23 -10.84
C LEU A 47 -2.88 -10.56 -11.18
N ASP A 48 -3.17 -11.81 -11.52
CA ASP A 48 -4.51 -12.33 -11.86
C ASP A 48 -5.28 -11.51 -12.91
N GLY A 49 -4.52 -10.82 -13.79
CA GLY A 49 -5.07 -9.99 -14.86
C GLY A 49 -5.38 -8.56 -14.44
N ILE A 50 -4.89 -8.10 -13.28
CA ILE A 50 -5.01 -6.72 -12.78
C ILE A 50 -3.63 -6.09 -12.67
N VAL A 51 -3.47 -4.88 -13.21
CA VAL A 51 -2.23 -4.10 -13.12
C VAL A 51 -1.98 -3.73 -11.66
N GLN A 52 -0.82 -4.13 -11.14
CA GLN A 52 -0.38 -3.74 -9.80
C GLN A 52 0.41 -2.45 -9.84
N PHE A 53 1.29 -2.28 -10.82
CA PHE A 53 2.01 -1.03 -11.07
C PHE A 53 2.63 -1.00 -12.47
N THR A 54 3.09 0.17 -12.89
CA THR A 54 3.93 0.37 -14.07
C THR A 54 5.20 1.16 -13.71
N GLU A 55 6.29 0.97 -14.47
CA GLU A 55 7.53 1.74 -14.25
C GLU A 55 7.34 3.26 -14.34
N ARG A 56 6.32 3.70 -15.08
CA ARG A 56 6.10 5.12 -15.33
C ARG A 56 5.59 5.87 -14.12
N ASP A 57 4.70 5.28 -13.32
CA ASP A 57 3.91 6.00 -12.33
C ASP A 57 3.84 5.35 -10.95
N GLU A 58 4.55 4.23 -10.72
CA GLU A 58 4.61 3.52 -9.44
C GLU A 58 4.99 4.44 -8.26
N TYR A 59 5.86 5.44 -8.53
CA TYR A 59 6.32 6.36 -7.50
C TYR A 59 5.19 7.18 -6.86
N ILE A 60 4.10 7.43 -7.58
CA ILE A 60 2.93 8.14 -7.03
C ILE A 60 2.37 7.36 -5.86
N TYR A 61 2.16 6.07 -6.04
CA TYR A 61 1.68 5.15 -5.02
C TYR A 61 2.67 5.01 -3.87
N HIS A 62 3.92 4.64 -4.18
CA HIS A 62 4.92 4.34 -3.16
C HIS A 62 5.29 5.54 -2.29
N GLU A 63 5.36 6.73 -2.88
CA GLU A 63 5.59 7.95 -2.12
C GLU A 63 4.40 8.30 -1.22
N VAL A 64 3.17 8.17 -1.71
CA VAL A 64 1.98 8.46 -0.89
C VAL A 64 1.85 7.48 0.27
N ILE A 65 1.91 6.17 0.03
CA ILE A 65 1.75 5.17 1.08
C ILE A 65 2.88 5.23 2.12
N THR A 66 4.05 5.76 1.76
CA THR A 66 5.21 5.90 2.66
C THR A 66 5.22 7.25 3.39
N TYR A 67 5.18 8.35 2.64
CA TYR A 67 5.42 9.68 3.21
C TYR A 67 4.20 10.27 3.90
N LEU A 68 3.00 9.94 3.41
CA LEU A 68 1.78 10.45 4.04
C LEU A 68 1.67 10.05 5.52
N PRO A 69 1.70 8.75 5.90
CA PRO A 69 1.62 8.37 7.31
C PRO A 69 2.85 8.81 8.10
N ALA A 70 4.05 8.77 7.50
CA ALA A 70 5.27 9.24 8.16
C ALA A 70 5.19 10.73 8.51
N SER A 71 4.53 11.55 7.67
CA SER A 71 4.35 12.99 7.92
C SER A 71 3.47 13.31 9.12
N LEU A 72 2.61 12.38 9.53
CA LEU A 72 1.69 12.53 10.67
C LEU A 72 2.31 12.14 12.01
N LEU A 73 3.51 11.58 12.00
CA LEU A 73 4.25 11.24 13.22
C LEU A 73 4.86 12.50 13.83
N LYS A 74 4.82 12.65 15.16
CA LYS A 74 5.46 13.76 15.87
C LYS A 74 6.97 13.79 15.66
N LYS A 75 7.59 12.62 15.50
CA LYS A 75 9.01 12.42 15.18
C LYS A 75 9.11 11.50 13.97
N ALA A 76 10.19 11.60 13.22
CA ALA A 76 10.46 10.66 12.13
C ALA A 76 10.46 9.21 12.65
N PRO A 77 9.95 8.23 11.87
CA PRO A 77 9.88 6.84 12.30
C PRO A 77 11.28 6.23 12.41
N GLU A 78 11.54 5.48 13.47
CA GLU A 78 12.77 4.71 13.66
C GLU A 78 12.59 3.23 13.34
N ASN A 79 11.44 2.64 13.74
CA ASN A 79 11.12 1.23 13.53
C ASN A 79 9.87 1.11 12.65
N VAL A 80 10.04 0.53 11.48
CA VAL A 80 8.97 0.43 10.47
C VAL A 80 8.70 -1.05 10.15
N LEU A 81 7.41 -1.38 10.03
CA LEU A 81 6.95 -2.66 9.52
C LEU A 81 6.30 -2.46 8.14
N ILE A 82 6.69 -3.28 7.18
CA ILE A 82 6.02 -3.43 5.89
C ILE A 82 5.32 -4.80 5.88
N ILE A 83 4.05 -4.86 5.50
CA ILE A 83 3.31 -6.11 5.26
C ILE A 83 2.95 -6.14 3.78
N GLY A 84 3.47 -7.13 3.05
CA GLY A 84 3.47 -7.16 1.60
C GLY A 84 4.63 -6.36 1.01
N GLY A 85 4.38 -5.60 -0.05
CA GLY A 85 5.38 -4.73 -0.69
C GLY A 85 6.51 -5.49 -1.37
N GLY A 86 6.23 -6.69 -1.89
CA GLY A 86 7.22 -7.54 -2.55
C GLY A 86 7.89 -6.92 -3.78
N ASP A 87 7.35 -5.81 -4.29
CA ASP A 87 7.96 -5.02 -5.35
C ASP A 87 9.12 -4.12 -4.87
N GLY A 88 9.24 -3.91 -3.54
CA GLY A 88 10.31 -3.13 -2.91
C GLY A 88 10.22 -1.61 -3.08
N GLY A 89 9.13 -1.08 -3.63
CA GLY A 89 8.96 0.37 -3.83
C GLY A 89 8.80 1.12 -2.51
N VAL A 90 8.02 0.58 -1.58
CA VAL A 90 7.88 1.12 -0.21
C VAL A 90 9.23 1.11 0.52
N LEU A 91 9.98 0.01 0.42
CA LEU A 91 11.32 -0.08 1.01
C LEU A 91 12.24 1.02 0.47
N ARG A 92 12.25 1.23 -0.85
CA ARG A 92 13.04 2.30 -1.49
C ARG A 92 12.75 3.68 -0.90
N GLU A 93 11.48 3.98 -0.68
CA GLU A 93 11.09 5.29 -0.12
C GLU A 93 11.48 5.41 1.36
N LEU A 94 11.28 4.37 2.16
CA LEU A 94 11.68 4.35 3.57
C LEU A 94 13.19 4.52 3.77
N GLN A 95 14.00 3.94 2.88
CA GLN A 95 15.47 4.05 2.97
C GLN A 95 16.00 5.47 2.77
N LYS A 96 15.21 6.35 2.18
CA LYS A 96 15.52 7.79 2.03
C LYS A 96 15.32 8.58 3.34
N ILE A 97 14.61 8.01 4.31
CA ILE A 97 14.39 8.61 5.63
C ILE A 97 15.56 8.22 6.53
N SER A 98 16.43 9.18 6.82
CA SER A 98 17.69 8.94 7.56
C SER A 98 17.49 8.44 8.98
N GLU A 99 16.38 8.79 9.61
CA GLU A 99 16.02 8.43 10.98
C GLU A 99 15.55 6.98 11.12
N VAL A 100 15.15 6.33 10.03
CA VAL A 100 14.76 4.91 10.04
C VAL A 100 15.97 4.04 10.36
N LYS A 101 15.86 3.30 11.47
CA LYS A 101 16.91 2.41 12.01
C LYS A 101 16.65 0.94 11.73
N ARG A 102 15.37 0.56 11.62
CA ARG A 102 14.96 -0.83 11.35
C ARG A 102 13.74 -0.85 10.46
N ILE A 103 13.81 -1.67 9.42
CA ILE A 103 12.71 -1.99 8.52
C ILE A 103 12.52 -3.50 8.55
N LEU A 104 11.40 -3.95 9.13
CA LEU A 104 10.98 -5.34 9.07
C LEU A 104 9.95 -5.48 7.96
N GLN A 105 10.09 -6.48 7.11
CA GLN A 105 9.12 -6.75 6.04
C GLN A 105 8.64 -8.20 6.10
N PHE A 106 7.30 -8.38 6.02
CA PHE A 106 6.64 -9.68 5.88
C PHE A 106 6.04 -9.79 4.48
N GLU A 107 6.57 -10.68 3.66
CA GLU A 107 6.06 -10.95 2.31
C GLU A 107 5.70 -12.44 2.20
N ILE A 108 4.51 -12.73 1.71
CA ILE A 108 4.06 -14.12 1.60
C ILE A 108 4.51 -14.78 0.29
N ASP A 109 4.62 -14.01 -0.78
CA ASP A 109 4.93 -14.54 -2.12
C ASP A 109 6.38 -14.25 -2.55
N ARG A 110 7.25 -15.23 -2.27
CA ARG A 110 8.64 -15.17 -2.71
C ARG A 110 8.78 -15.03 -4.23
N THR A 111 7.84 -15.58 -5.00
CA THR A 111 7.89 -15.49 -6.47
C THR A 111 7.69 -14.07 -6.95
N VAL A 112 6.76 -13.32 -6.34
CA VAL A 112 6.56 -11.88 -6.59
C VAL A 112 7.86 -11.13 -6.35
N PHE A 113 8.46 -11.31 -5.17
CA PHE A 113 9.74 -10.67 -4.83
C PHE A 113 10.86 -10.99 -5.83
N ASP A 114 11.07 -12.27 -6.16
CA ASP A 114 12.14 -12.69 -7.05
C ASP A 114 11.94 -12.15 -8.48
N LEU A 115 10.71 -12.08 -8.96
CA LEU A 115 10.37 -11.50 -10.27
C LEU A 115 10.54 -9.98 -10.28
N CYS A 116 10.12 -9.28 -9.23
CA CYS A 116 10.34 -7.84 -9.10
C CYS A 116 11.84 -7.53 -9.06
N ARG A 117 12.62 -8.30 -8.32
CA ARG A 117 14.10 -8.17 -8.30
C ARG A 117 14.74 -8.41 -9.66
N LYS A 118 14.17 -9.29 -10.48
CA LYS A 118 14.68 -9.60 -11.82
C LYS A 118 14.32 -8.51 -12.85
N TYR A 119 13.08 -8.02 -12.85
CA TYR A 119 12.56 -7.16 -13.91
C TYR A 119 12.44 -5.69 -13.52
N PHE A 120 12.32 -5.40 -12.22
CA PHE A 120 12.08 -4.05 -11.68
C PHE A 120 13.12 -3.62 -10.65
N PHE A 121 14.34 -4.20 -10.70
CA PHE A 121 15.38 -3.93 -9.70
C PHE A 121 15.71 -2.45 -9.49
N LYS A 122 15.47 -1.60 -10.49
CA LYS A 122 15.68 -0.13 -10.40
C LYS A 122 14.62 0.58 -9.56
N LEU A 123 13.48 -0.06 -9.35
CA LEU A 123 12.36 0.46 -8.58
C LEU A 123 12.40 -0.01 -7.13
N MET A 124 13.13 -1.07 -6.85
CA MET A 124 13.23 -1.65 -5.52
C MET A 124 14.22 -0.89 -4.63
N GLY A 125 14.00 -0.99 -3.31
CA GLY A 125 15.02 -0.63 -2.32
C GLY A 125 16.17 -1.62 -2.27
N ASP A 126 17.21 -1.27 -1.52
CA ASP A 126 18.39 -2.10 -1.31
C ASP A 126 18.15 -3.09 -0.15
N TYR A 127 17.94 -4.35 -0.47
CA TYR A 127 17.77 -5.43 0.50
C TYR A 127 19.10 -5.89 1.16
N SER A 128 20.24 -5.35 0.74
CA SER A 128 21.52 -5.54 1.45
C SER A 128 21.78 -4.50 2.54
N ASP A 129 20.92 -3.48 2.67
CA ASP A 129 20.98 -2.49 3.73
C ASP A 129 20.82 -3.18 5.10
N PRO A 130 21.76 -3.01 6.04
CA PRO A 130 21.71 -3.68 7.35
C PRO A 130 20.51 -3.32 8.22
N ARG A 131 19.76 -2.29 7.86
CA ARG A 131 18.51 -1.91 8.53
C ARG A 131 17.32 -2.78 8.13
N VAL A 132 17.44 -3.57 7.04
CA VAL A 132 16.35 -4.31 6.42
C VAL A 132 16.37 -5.77 6.83
N GLU A 133 15.23 -6.25 7.30
CA GLU A 133 14.97 -7.67 7.60
C GLU A 133 13.73 -8.09 6.81
N LEU A 134 13.91 -8.96 5.81
CA LEU A 134 12.83 -9.53 5.00
C LEU A 134 12.54 -10.96 5.45
N ASN A 135 11.30 -11.22 5.84
CA ASN A 135 10.81 -12.54 6.22
C ASN A 135 9.69 -12.98 5.26
N PHE A 136 9.83 -14.17 4.70
CA PHE A 136 8.79 -14.77 3.87
C PHE A 136 7.78 -15.51 4.75
N ILE A 137 6.77 -14.79 5.21
CA ILE A 137 5.75 -15.25 6.17
C ILE A 137 4.42 -14.57 5.90
N ASP A 138 3.31 -15.19 6.31
CA ASP A 138 1.99 -14.54 6.35
C ASP A 138 2.00 -13.34 7.28
N GLY A 139 1.43 -12.21 6.83
CA GLY A 139 1.47 -10.94 7.58
C GLY A 139 0.78 -11.01 8.94
N LEU A 140 -0.36 -11.71 9.05
CA LEU A 140 -1.06 -11.89 10.32
C LEU A 140 -0.24 -12.77 11.29
N GLN A 141 0.41 -13.82 10.79
CA GLN A 141 1.29 -14.65 11.61
C GLN A 141 2.49 -13.83 12.08
N GLY A 142 3.16 -13.09 11.20
CA GLY A 142 4.28 -12.23 11.58
C GLY A 142 3.93 -11.18 12.64
N LEU A 143 2.72 -10.60 12.56
CA LEU A 143 2.21 -9.71 13.60
C LEU A 143 2.07 -10.41 14.96
N LYS A 144 1.52 -11.62 14.99
CA LYS A 144 1.36 -12.39 16.24
C LYS A 144 2.69 -12.72 16.92
N GLU A 145 3.74 -12.87 16.12
CA GLU A 145 5.10 -13.14 16.61
C GLU A 145 5.86 -11.85 17.00
N SER A 146 5.33 -10.68 16.65
CA SER A 146 5.95 -9.38 16.95
C SER A 146 5.58 -8.90 18.36
N ASP A 147 6.52 -8.18 19.01
CA ASP A 147 6.30 -7.57 20.31
C ASP A 147 5.28 -6.43 20.24
N SER A 148 4.54 -6.22 21.36
CA SER A 148 3.63 -5.09 21.48
C SER A 148 4.40 -3.76 21.43
N GLU A 149 3.77 -2.74 20.85
CA GLU A 149 4.28 -1.36 20.82
C GLU A 149 5.72 -1.24 20.27
N SER A 150 6.04 -2.03 19.24
CA SER A 150 7.38 -2.11 18.66
C SER A 150 7.59 -1.21 17.44
N PHE A 151 6.51 -0.81 16.72
CA PHE A 151 6.63 -0.07 15.47
C PHE A 151 6.07 1.35 15.56
N ASP A 152 6.83 2.31 15.00
CA ASP A 152 6.41 3.71 14.84
C ASP A 152 5.48 3.87 13.64
N LEU A 153 5.74 3.10 12.58
CA LEU A 153 5.03 3.15 11.32
C LEU A 153 4.76 1.71 10.83
N ILE A 154 3.53 1.43 10.43
CA ILE A 154 3.15 0.16 9.79
C ILE A 154 2.51 0.46 8.44
N ILE A 155 3.09 -0.11 7.38
CA ILE A 155 2.60 0.05 6.00
C ILE A 155 2.12 -1.31 5.50
N VAL A 156 0.84 -1.39 5.17
CA VAL A 156 0.22 -2.60 4.60
C VAL A 156 0.03 -2.38 3.11
N ASP A 157 0.97 -2.90 2.35
CA ASP A 157 1.05 -2.82 0.90
C ASP A 157 0.72 -4.20 0.31
N CYS A 158 -0.56 -4.49 0.24
CA CYS A 158 -1.08 -5.79 -0.17
C CYS A 158 -2.08 -5.65 -1.32
N THR A 159 -2.41 -6.76 -1.97
CA THR A 159 -3.49 -6.83 -2.96
C THR A 159 -4.86 -6.74 -2.29
N ASP A 160 -5.92 -6.63 -3.09
CA ASP A 160 -7.31 -6.72 -2.64
C ASP A 160 -7.58 -8.04 -1.88
N PRO A 161 -8.65 -8.14 -1.05
CA PRO A 161 -8.92 -9.27 -0.16
C PRO A 161 -9.34 -10.54 -0.93
N VAL A 162 -8.46 -11.00 -1.80
CA VAL A 162 -8.59 -12.22 -2.58
C VAL A 162 -7.44 -13.17 -2.22
N GLY A 163 -7.73 -14.46 -2.13
CA GLY A 163 -6.71 -15.46 -1.80
C GLY A 163 -6.01 -15.17 -0.46
N PRO A 164 -4.67 -15.14 -0.43
CA PRO A 164 -3.88 -14.95 0.80
C PRO A 164 -4.13 -13.59 1.48
N ALA A 165 -4.42 -12.53 0.72
CA ALA A 165 -4.63 -11.19 1.28
C ALA A 165 -5.92 -11.06 2.10
N LYS A 166 -6.83 -12.03 2.05
CA LYS A 166 -8.12 -11.96 2.76
C LYS A 166 -7.97 -11.80 4.27
N SER A 167 -6.97 -12.42 4.88
CA SER A 167 -6.69 -12.31 6.32
C SER A 167 -6.34 -10.89 6.74
N LEU A 168 -5.70 -10.12 5.85
CA LEU A 168 -5.23 -8.75 6.09
C LEU A 168 -6.37 -7.69 6.15
N TYR A 169 -7.63 -8.13 5.99
CA TYR A 169 -8.83 -7.29 6.12
C TYR A 169 -9.75 -7.75 7.25
N SER A 170 -9.25 -8.63 8.13
CA SER A 170 -10.00 -9.16 9.27
C SER A 170 -9.90 -8.23 10.49
N LEU A 171 -10.90 -8.31 11.39
CA LEU A 171 -10.85 -7.61 12.67
C LEU A 171 -9.62 -8.04 13.50
N GLU A 172 -9.30 -9.34 13.49
CA GLU A 172 -8.13 -9.90 14.18
C GLU A 172 -6.83 -9.23 13.68
N PHE A 173 -6.69 -9.05 12.35
CA PHE A 173 -5.53 -8.39 11.78
C PHE A 173 -5.37 -6.95 12.30
N TYR A 174 -6.46 -6.17 12.33
CA TYR A 174 -6.39 -4.80 12.84
C TYR A 174 -6.16 -4.73 14.36
N GLN A 175 -6.65 -5.72 15.12
CA GLN A 175 -6.33 -5.83 16.55
C GLN A 175 -4.84 -6.09 16.77
N GLU A 176 -4.22 -6.95 15.95
CA GLU A 176 -2.77 -7.19 15.99
C GLU A 176 -1.98 -5.97 15.55
N ILE A 177 -2.39 -5.27 14.46
CA ILE A 177 -1.78 -3.98 14.07
C ILE A 177 -1.83 -3.00 15.25
N HIS A 178 -2.98 -2.86 15.91
CA HIS A 178 -3.12 -1.98 17.07
C HIS A 178 -2.19 -2.40 18.21
N ARG A 179 -2.07 -3.72 18.50
CA ARG A 179 -1.21 -4.23 19.58
C ARG A 179 0.25 -3.88 19.34
N VAL A 180 0.78 -4.11 18.14
CA VAL A 180 2.22 -3.92 17.83
C VAL A 180 2.57 -2.47 17.51
N LEU A 181 1.59 -1.62 17.17
CA LEU A 181 1.79 -0.19 16.92
C LEU A 181 2.07 0.55 18.23
N LYS A 182 3.09 1.40 18.27
CA LYS A 182 3.35 2.28 19.42
C LYS A 182 2.21 3.27 19.66
N PRO A 183 2.07 3.85 20.87
CA PRO A 183 1.00 4.82 21.18
C PRO A 183 0.92 5.99 20.19
N GLU A 184 2.05 6.59 19.81
CA GLU A 184 2.12 7.71 18.86
C GLU A 184 2.20 7.26 17.38
N GLY A 185 2.25 5.95 17.13
CA GLY A 185 2.43 5.36 15.82
C GLY A 185 1.27 5.61 14.86
N VAL A 186 1.53 5.38 13.59
CA VAL A 186 0.54 5.44 12.50
C VAL A 186 0.62 4.17 11.67
N PHE A 187 -0.52 3.61 11.31
CA PHE A 187 -0.59 2.62 10.27
C PHE A 187 -1.29 3.15 9.03
N ILE A 188 -0.95 2.61 7.87
CA ILE A 188 -1.61 2.85 6.59
C ILE A 188 -1.79 1.53 5.86
N GLN A 189 -2.92 1.39 5.17
CA GLN A 189 -3.21 0.25 4.28
C GLN A 189 -3.84 0.76 2.99
N GLN A 190 -3.42 0.21 1.85
CA GLN A 190 -4.14 0.40 0.61
C GLN A 190 -5.56 -0.20 0.73
N ALA A 191 -6.55 0.49 0.18
CA ALA A 191 -7.96 0.12 0.27
C ALA A 191 -8.64 0.12 -1.11
N SER A 192 -7.90 -0.34 -2.13
CA SER A 192 -8.36 -0.53 -3.49
C SER A 192 -8.87 0.75 -4.19
N LEU A 193 -9.56 0.55 -5.28
CA LEU A 193 -10.17 1.56 -6.16
C LEU A 193 -11.67 1.64 -5.86
N PRO A 194 -12.14 2.57 -5.01
CA PRO A 194 -13.51 2.53 -4.49
C PRO A 194 -14.61 2.65 -5.53
N ALA A 195 -14.34 3.27 -6.68
CA ALA A 195 -15.32 3.32 -7.76
C ALA A 195 -15.57 1.95 -8.41
N TYR A 196 -14.54 1.09 -8.44
CA TYR A 196 -14.63 -0.24 -9.03
C TYR A 196 -14.92 -1.32 -7.99
N PHE A 197 -14.33 -1.18 -6.79
CA PHE A 197 -14.39 -2.16 -5.71
C PHE A 197 -14.82 -1.54 -4.38
N PRO A 198 -16.06 -0.98 -4.28
CA PRO A 198 -16.49 -0.26 -3.07
C PRO A 198 -16.57 -1.15 -1.83
N TYR A 199 -16.68 -2.48 -2.00
CA TYR A 199 -16.72 -3.42 -0.89
C TYR A 199 -15.40 -3.48 -0.12
N VAL A 200 -14.25 -3.29 -0.79
CA VAL A 200 -12.92 -3.31 -0.14
C VAL A 200 -12.81 -2.17 0.88
N LEU A 201 -13.21 -0.96 0.47
CA LEU A 201 -13.26 0.19 1.37
C LEU A 201 -14.18 -0.08 2.57
N ASN A 202 -15.34 -0.71 2.35
CA ASN A 202 -16.26 -1.07 3.43
C ASN A 202 -15.64 -2.08 4.42
N LEU A 203 -14.90 -3.08 3.93
CA LEU A 203 -14.19 -4.03 4.79
C LEU A 203 -13.13 -3.35 5.65
N ALA A 204 -12.32 -2.50 5.02
CA ALA A 204 -11.30 -1.75 5.73
C ALA A 204 -11.90 -0.77 6.75
N LEU A 205 -13.01 -0.10 6.43
CA LEU A 205 -13.75 0.74 7.39
C LEU A 205 -14.35 -0.03 8.56
N GLN A 206 -14.73 -1.31 8.40
CA GLN A 206 -15.21 -2.12 9.54
C GLN A 206 -14.15 -2.25 10.62
N ALA A 207 -12.89 -2.34 10.24
CA ALA A 207 -11.78 -2.46 11.17
C ALA A 207 -11.40 -1.13 11.84
N SER A 208 -11.87 0.00 11.34
CA SER A 208 -11.64 1.32 11.93
C SER A 208 -12.15 1.46 13.38
N SER A 209 -13.05 0.58 13.83
CA SER A 209 -13.51 0.55 15.22
C SER A 209 -12.39 0.20 16.23
N VAL A 210 -11.28 -0.32 15.75
CA VAL A 210 -10.12 -0.68 16.61
C VAL A 210 -9.28 0.55 16.97
N PHE A 211 -9.27 1.59 16.08
CA PHE A 211 -8.44 2.76 16.28
C PHE A 211 -9.24 3.96 16.75
N PRO A 212 -8.81 4.64 17.86
CA PRO A 212 -9.43 5.88 18.34
C PRO A 212 -9.42 7.00 17.29
N TRP A 213 -8.41 7.03 16.43
CA TRP A 213 -8.36 7.89 15.25
C TRP A 213 -8.18 7.05 13.99
N PHE A 214 -9.02 7.28 13.01
CA PHE A 214 -8.84 6.76 11.66
C PHE A 214 -9.27 7.82 10.65
N ASP A 215 -8.74 7.71 9.45
CA ASP A 215 -9.16 8.53 8.31
C ASP A 215 -8.88 7.78 7.01
N ILE A 216 -9.40 8.32 5.92
CA ILE A 216 -9.17 7.81 4.57
C ILE A 216 -8.39 8.87 3.80
N ALA A 217 -7.35 8.48 3.09
CA ALA A 217 -6.73 9.30 2.08
C ALA A 217 -7.01 8.73 0.68
N ARG A 218 -6.84 9.55 -0.35
CA ARG A 218 -6.99 9.13 -1.73
C ARG A 218 -5.93 9.75 -2.61
N SER A 219 -5.47 9.01 -3.63
CA SER A 219 -4.53 9.51 -4.62
C SER A 219 -4.86 8.94 -5.99
N TYR A 220 -4.83 9.78 -7.01
CA TYR A 220 -4.99 9.33 -8.38
C TYR A 220 -3.67 8.74 -8.90
N VAL A 221 -3.72 7.50 -9.35
CA VAL A 221 -2.60 6.82 -10.00
C VAL A 221 -2.99 6.52 -11.46
N PRO A 222 -2.30 7.10 -12.44
CA PRO A 222 -2.74 7.05 -13.84
C PRO A 222 -2.95 5.64 -14.42
N CYS A 223 -2.11 4.66 -14.04
CA CYS A 223 -2.26 3.29 -14.55
C CYS A 223 -3.52 2.59 -14.05
N TYR A 224 -4.08 3.01 -12.93
CA TYR A 224 -5.34 2.46 -12.42
C TYR A 224 -6.57 3.15 -13.03
N GLY A 225 -6.40 4.35 -13.61
CA GLY A 225 -7.49 5.15 -14.19
C GLY A 225 -8.53 5.63 -13.17
N GLU A 226 -8.25 5.51 -11.87
CA GLU A 226 -9.13 5.79 -10.76
C GLU A 226 -8.33 6.28 -9.55
N GLU A 227 -9.02 6.84 -8.55
CA GLU A 227 -8.43 7.18 -7.27
C GLU A 227 -8.30 5.93 -6.40
N LEU A 228 -7.09 5.68 -5.94
CA LEU A 228 -6.79 4.67 -4.93
C LEU A 228 -7.08 5.22 -3.54
N ALA A 229 -7.75 4.44 -2.71
CA ALA A 229 -7.98 4.76 -1.31
C ALA A 229 -6.91 4.16 -0.40
N PHE A 230 -6.63 4.87 0.67
CA PHE A 230 -5.79 4.40 1.77
C PHE A 230 -6.53 4.60 3.08
N ILE A 231 -6.47 3.61 3.97
CA ILE A 231 -6.96 3.75 5.34
C ILE A 231 -5.79 4.00 6.25
N LEU A 232 -5.94 4.98 7.11
CA LEU A 232 -4.98 5.30 8.15
C LEU A 232 -5.62 5.12 9.52
N GLY A 233 -4.82 4.71 10.50
CA GLY A 233 -5.22 4.63 11.90
C GLY A 233 -4.08 4.91 12.85
N SER A 234 -4.46 5.38 14.05
CA SER A 234 -3.54 5.67 15.15
C SER A 234 -4.24 5.56 16.48
N LYS A 235 -3.46 5.28 17.55
CA LYS A 235 -3.96 5.32 18.93
C LYS A 235 -4.20 6.75 19.43
N GLU A 236 -3.62 7.75 18.74
CA GLU A 236 -3.77 9.17 19.04
C GLU A 236 -4.36 9.92 17.85
N LYS A 237 -5.08 11.01 18.14
CA LYS A 237 -5.60 11.91 17.11
C LYS A 237 -4.45 12.52 16.28
N LYS A 238 -4.59 12.50 14.97
CA LYS A 238 -3.67 13.14 14.01
C LYS A 238 -4.37 14.31 13.33
N ASP A 239 -3.56 15.25 12.83
CA ASP A 239 -4.04 16.38 12.03
C ASP A 239 -3.39 16.34 10.64
N PRO A 240 -4.08 15.74 9.65
CA PRO A 240 -3.55 15.65 8.29
C PRO A 240 -3.33 17.00 7.60
N ALA A 241 -4.04 18.04 8.02
CA ALA A 241 -3.87 19.37 7.45
C ALA A 241 -2.57 20.07 7.89
N ASN A 242 -2.04 19.67 9.06
CA ASN A 242 -0.83 20.22 9.64
C ASN A 242 0.17 19.10 9.98
N PRO A 243 0.81 18.49 8.99
CA PRO A 243 1.75 17.40 9.21
C PRO A 243 2.95 17.86 10.05
N SER A 244 3.40 16.98 10.96
CA SER A 244 4.52 17.28 11.86
C SER A 244 5.89 17.08 11.21
N GLN A 245 5.97 16.29 10.14
CA GLN A 245 7.19 16.00 9.40
C GLN A 245 7.03 16.39 7.92
N ALA A 246 8.13 16.75 7.28
CA ALA A 246 8.15 17.16 5.87
C ALA A 246 9.02 16.23 5.05
N TYR A 247 8.38 15.48 4.16
CA TYR A 247 9.06 14.62 3.17
C TYR A 247 8.79 15.14 1.76
N PHE A 248 9.75 14.96 0.88
CA PHE A 248 9.67 15.43 -0.50
C PHE A 248 10.11 14.31 -1.44
N GLY A 249 9.20 13.87 -2.28
CA GLY A 249 9.44 12.92 -3.35
C GLY A 249 9.37 13.58 -4.73
N LYS A 250 9.24 12.76 -5.73
CA LYS A 250 8.97 13.20 -7.10
C LYS A 250 7.51 13.67 -7.27
N TYR A 251 6.60 13.08 -6.51
CA TYR A 251 5.16 13.40 -6.48
C TYR A 251 4.74 14.02 -5.16
N TYR A 252 5.10 13.35 -4.04
CA TYR A 252 4.64 13.74 -2.73
C TYR A 252 5.40 14.96 -2.19
N HIS A 253 4.64 15.87 -1.56
CA HIS A 253 5.15 16.92 -0.68
C HIS A 253 4.08 17.24 0.39
N PRO A 254 4.43 17.83 1.55
CA PRO A 254 3.47 18.04 2.66
C PRO A 254 2.22 18.84 2.30
N GLY A 255 2.30 19.72 1.33
CA GLY A 255 1.15 20.49 0.84
C GLY A 255 0.07 19.65 0.16
N LEU A 256 0.37 18.40 -0.23
CA LEU A 256 -0.63 17.48 -0.79
C LEU A 256 -1.54 16.90 0.29
N ASN A 257 -1.13 16.84 1.56
CA ASN A 257 -1.91 16.19 2.61
C ASN A 257 -3.37 16.65 2.62
N LYS A 258 -3.59 17.96 2.60
CA LYS A 258 -4.96 18.49 2.59
C LYS A 258 -5.78 17.99 1.41
N ALA A 259 -5.18 17.88 0.22
CA ALA A 259 -5.87 17.38 -0.97
C ALA A 259 -6.16 15.87 -0.87
N LEU A 260 -5.18 15.08 -0.37
CA LEU A 260 -5.32 13.64 -0.19
C LEU A 260 -6.45 13.28 0.80
N PHE A 261 -6.73 14.14 1.79
CA PHE A 261 -7.83 13.96 2.76
C PHE A 261 -9.09 14.77 2.42
N THR A 262 -9.18 15.36 1.24
CA THR A 262 -10.41 16.03 0.77
C THR A 262 -11.27 15.03 0.00
N HIS A 263 -12.48 14.75 0.50
CA HIS A 263 -13.32 13.67 0.01
C HIS A 263 -14.58 14.16 -0.72
N PRO A 264 -15.08 13.38 -1.72
CA PRO A 264 -16.44 13.53 -2.22
C PRO A 264 -17.47 13.31 -1.10
N GLN A 265 -18.65 13.93 -1.21
CA GLN A 265 -19.71 13.80 -0.20
C GLN A 265 -20.09 12.33 0.07
N THR A 266 -20.03 11.48 -0.94
CA THR A 266 -20.31 10.04 -0.79
C THR A 266 -19.35 9.35 0.17
N TRP A 267 -18.07 9.74 0.17
CA TRP A 267 -17.06 9.19 1.08
C TRP A 267 -17.21 9.78 2.48
N LEU A 268 -17.50 11.09 2.59
CA LEU A 268 -17.79 11.70 3.89
C LEU A 268 -18.94 10.99 4.60
N ASN A 269 -20.01 10.69 3.88
CA ASN A 269 -21.14 9.94 4.44
C ASN A 269 -20.74 8.52 4.92
N LEU A 270 -19.77 7.86 4.26
CA LEU A 270 -19.26 6.56 4.70
C LEU A 270 -18.42 6.69 5.97
N ILE A 271 -17.56 7.70 6.05
CA ILE A 271 -16.70 7.97 7.20
C ILE A 271 -17.56 8.35 8.42
N GLU A 272 -18.53 9.26 8.26
CA GLU A 272 -19.41 9.73 9.34
C GLU A 272 -20.24 8.60 9.95
N ARG A 273 -20.79 7.71 9.13
CA ARG A 273 -21.56 6.54 9.60
C ARG A 273 -20.76 5.57 10.45
N ARG A 274 -19.43 5.67 10.46
CA ARG A 274 -18.51 4.76 11.13
C ARG A 274 -17.78 5.41 12.31
N ARG A 275 -17.85 6.72 12.47
CA ARG A 275 -17.36 7.37 13.68
C ARG A 275 -18.27 6.99 14.84
N PRO A 276 -17.76 6.40 15.94
CA PRO A 276 -18.57 6.23 17.13
C PRO A 276 -19.11 7.59 17.56
N GLU A 277 -20.39 7.65 17.90
CA GLU A 277 -21.01 8.87 18.45
C GLU A 277 -20.12 9.35 19.58
N GLN A 278 -19.55 10.54 19.43
CA GLN A 278 -18.81 11.20 20.50
C GLN A 278 -19.86 11.64 21.53
N ASN A 279 -20.11 10.78 22.54
CA ASN A 279 -20.82 11.17 23.75
C ASN A 279 -19.86 11.87 24.72
#